data_76a7a00a4cfc97ea5fc908c2b93fc49e
#
_entry.id   76a7a00a4cfc97ea5fc908c2b93fc49e
#
_cell.length_a   1.000
_cell.length_b   1.000
_cell.length_c   1.000
_cell.angle_alpha   90.00
_cell.angle_beta   90.00
_cell.angle_gamma   90.00
#
_symmetry.space_group_name_H-M   'P 1'
#
loop_
_entity.id
_entity.type
_entity.pdbx_description
1 polymer ?
#
loop_
_entity_poly.entity_id
_entity_poly.type
_entity_poly.pdbx_seq_one_letter_code
_entity_poly.pdbx_strand_id
1 'polypeptide(L)'
;MGLEEKIKALETIKFKIKQIVFKIKELKSTYLPSHETSVFTSHSSGGTSPQERIVAKLDSLERELASLQNEAFEINEDIYQILDTIKDPKAKWIVTQKIKGKVWQEIECNNLSISHMKHIYKQTIDALNGEKNA
;
A
#
# COMPACT_ATOMS: atom_id res chain seq x y z
N MET A 1 17.96 -4.31 -0.50
CA MET A 1 16.68 -4.87 -0.09
C MET A 1 16.14 -5.78 -1.20
N GLY A 2 15.82 -7.01 -0.87
CA GLY A 2 15.31 -7.95 -1.85
C GLY A 2 13.85 -7.73 -2.18
N LEU A 3 13.37 -8.41 -3.22
CA LEU A 3 12.00 -8.28 -3.67
C LEU A 3 11.00 -8.61 -2.55
N GLU A 4 11.21 -9.71 -1.82
CA GLU A 4 10.31 -10.10 -0.75
C GLU A 4 10.25 -9.08 0.37
N GLU A 5 11.40 -8.48 0.70
CA GLU A 5 11.45 -7.43 1.72
C GLU A 5 10.68 -6.20 1.27
N LYS A 6 10.79 -5.84 -0.01
CA LYS A 6 10.04 -4.71 -0.57
C LYS A 6 8.54 -4.98 -0.56
N ILE A 7 8.14 -6.21 -0.87
CA ILE A 7 6.72 -6.59 -0.82
C ILE A 7 6.19 -6.47 0.60
N LYS A 8 6.94 -6.95 1.59
CA LYS A 8 6.54 -6.85 2.99
C LYS A 8 6.45 -5.39 3.45
N ALA A 9 7.44 -4.59 3.04
CA ALA A 9 7.42 -3.17 3.36
C ALA A 9 6.18 -2.49 2.76
N LEU A 10 5.85 -2.82 1.52
CA LEU A 10 4.67 -2.28 0.86
C LEU A 10 3.38 -2.69 1.57
N GLU A 11 3.28 -3.95 1.98
CA GLU A 11 2.12 -4.44 2.72
C GLU A 11 1.95 -3.69 4.04
N THR A 12 3.07 -3.46 4.75
CA THR A 12 3.04 -2.72 6.00
C THR A 12 2.54 -1.29 5.78
N ILE A 13 3.04 -0.64 4.73
CA ILE A 13 2.62 0.72 4.40
C ILE A 13 1.14 0.77 4.02
N LYS A 14 0.70 -0.18 3.22
CA LYS A 14 -0.72 -0.27 2.85
C LYS A 14 -1.61 -0.44 4.08
N PHE A 15 -1.16 -1.22 5.05
CA PHE A 15 -1.89 -1.40 6.29
C PHE A 15 -1.96 -0.10 7.09
N LYS A 16 -0.85 0.62 7.17
CA LYS A 16 -0.82 1.93 7.85
C LYS A 16 -1.75 2.93 7.15
N ILE A 17 -1.77 2.92 5.82
CA ILE A 17 -2.67 3.76 5.05
C ILE A 17 -4.12 3.45 5.40
N LYS A 18 -4.47 2.17 5.47
CA LYS A 18 -5.82 1.75 5.84
C LYS A 18 -6.22 2.29 7.20
N GLN A 19 -5.31 2.20 8.17
CA GLN A 19 -5.57 2.69 9.52
C GLN A 19 -5.80 4.20 9.54
N ILE A 20 -4.99 4.95 8.78
CA ILE A 20 -5.13 6.40 8.73
C ILE A 20 -6.41 6.81 8.04
N VAL A 21 -6.75 6.15 6.93
CA VAL A 21 -8.00 6.41 6.22
C VAL A 21 -9.19 6.15 7.15
N PHE A 22 -9.13 5.09 7.93
CA PHE A 22 -10.17 4.77 8.90
C PHE A 22 -10.31 5.88 9.96
N LYS A 23 -9.18 6.34 10.50
CA LYS A 23 -9.19 7.41 11.50
C LYS A 23 -9.75 8.69 10.94
N ILE A 24 -9.40 9.04 9.71
CA ILE A 24 -9.91 10.23 9.06
C ILE A 24 -11.44 10.13 8.91
N LYS A 25 -11.92 9.00 8.41
CA LYS A 25 -13.36 8.79 8.25
C LYS A 25 -14.09 8.84 9.58
N GLU A 26 -13.51 8.25 10.61
CA GLU A 26 -14.10 8.24 11.93
C GLU A 26 -14.21 9.64 12.51
N LEU A 27 -13.15 10.43 12.40
CA LEU A 27 -13.17 11.81 12.87
C LEU A 27 -14.19 12.65 12.10
N LYS A 28 -14.25 12.50 10.78
CA LYS A 28 -15.20 13.25 9.97
C LYS A 28 -16.63 12.87 10.28
N SER A 29 -16.92 11.58 10.43
CA SER A 29 -18.29 11.16 10.69
C SER A 29 -18.76 11.46 12.12
N THR A 30 -17.85 11.45 13.08
CA THR A 30 -18.20 11.68 14.47
C THR A 30 -18.28 13.16 14.81
N TYR A 31 -17.32 13.93 14.32
CA TYR A 31 -17.19 15.33 14.72
C TYR A 31 -17.54 16.35 13.63
N LEU A 32 -17.59 15.91 12.36
CA LEU A 32 -17.88 16.79 11.24
C LEU A 32 -18.97 16.22 10.35
N PRO A 33 -20.22 16.18 10.83
CA PRO A 33 -21.32 15.73 9.99
C PRO A 33 -21.41 16.62 8.76
N SER A 34 -21.62 16.02 7.59
CA SER A 34 -21.56 16.74 6.33
C SER A 34 -22.49 17.94 6.21
N HIS A 35 -23.58 17.94 6.94
CA HIS A 35 -24.55 19.04 6.88
C HIS A 35 -24.28 20.13 7.92
N GLU A 36 -23.22 20.02 8.66
CA GLU A 36 -22.93 20.99 9.71
C GLU A 36 -21.58 21.68 9.55
N THR A 37 -21.11 21.77 8.34
CA THR A 37 -19.81 22.39 8.09
C THR A 37 -19.76 23.85 8.51
N SER A 38 -20.89 24.52 8.58
CA SER A 38 -20.93 25.91 8.99
C SER A 38 -20.56 26.12 10.44
N VAL A 39 -20.56 25.06 11.24
CA VAL A 39 -20.20 25.14 12.63
C VAL A 39 -18.77 25.62 12.86
N PHE A 40 -17.96 25.52 11.83
CA PHE A 40 -16.57 25.92 11.99
C PHE A 40 -16.34 27.40 11.83
N THR A 41 -17.37 28.17 11.57
CA THR A 41 -17.15 29.53 11.26
C THR A 41 -17.09 30.46 12.43
N SER A 42 -17.01 30.04 13.61
CA SER A 42 -17.02 31.09 14.53
C SER A 42 -16.48 30.84 15.76
N HIS A 43 -15.96 31.54 16.39
CA HIS A 43 -15.84 31.49 17.73
C HIS A 43 -14.59 31.28 18.24
N SER A 44 -13.76 32.04 18.03
CA SER A 44 -12.72 31.93 18.73
C SER A 44 -12.64 32.76 19.80
N SER A 45 -12.65 32.38 20.89
CA SER A 45 -12.43 33.17 21.97
C SER A 45 -11.23 32.67 22.63
N GLY A 46 -10.18 33.07 22.27
CA GLY A 46 -8.99 32.87 23.04
C GLY A 46 -8.65 31.48 23.40
N GLY A 47 -8.19 30.64 22.75
CA GLY A 47 -7.84 29.28 23.03
C GLY A 47 -8.29 28.41 21.88
N THR A 48 -7.72 27.24 21.76
CA THR A 48 -8.05 26.33 20.68
C THR A 48 -9.39 25.67 20.98
N SER A 49 -10.37 25.84 20.10
CA SER A 49 -11.67 25.21 20.26
C SER A 49 -11.55 23.72 19.94
N PRO A 50 -12.49 22.88 20.40
CA PRO A 50 -12.50 21.47 20.02
C PRO A 50 -12.53 21.27 18.52
N GLN A 51 -13.26 22.09 17.79
CA GLN A 51 -13.33 22.00 16.34
C GLN A 51 -11.98 22.30 15.69
N GLU A 52 -11.28 23.30 16.21
CA GLU A 52 -9.96 23.62 15.69
C GLU A 52 -8.96 22.49 15.89
N ARG A 53 -9.05 21.82 17.04
CA ARG A 53 -8.19 20.67 17.33
C ARG A 53 -8.50 19.50 16.40
N ILE A 54 -9.77 19.30 16.09
CA ILE A 54 -10.17 18.24 15.16
C ILE A 54 -9.64 18.53 13.76
N VAL A 55 -9.78 19.77 13.30
CA VAL A 55 -9.30 20.19 11.99
C VAL A 55 -7.78 20.03 11.91
N ALA A 56 -7.07 20.44 12.96
CA ALA A 56 -5.62 20.30 13.01
C ALA A 56 -5.20 18.83 12.97
N LYS A 57 -5.94 17.97 13.67
CA LYS A 57 -5.67 16.54 13.68
C LYS A 57 -5.91 15.92 12.30
N LEU A 58 -7.01 16.33 11.64
CA LEU A 58 -7.29 15.87 10.29
C LEU A 58 -6.18 16.27 9.31
N ASP A 59 -5.73 17.53 9.42
CA ASP A 59 -4.64 18.01 8.57
C ASP A 59 -3.38 17.17 8.78
N SER A 60 -3.04 16.89 10.02
CA SER A 60 -1.89 16.07 10.36
C SER A 60 -2.01 14.66 9.78
N LEU A 61 -3.19 14.05 9.92
CA LEU A 61 -3.44 12.71 9.38
C LEU A 61 -3.38 12.69 7.85
N GLU A 62 -3.90 13.72 7.21
CA GLU A 62 -3.87 13.82 5.75
C GLU A 62 -2.45 13.98 5.22
N ARG A 63 -1.60 14.71 5.96
CA ARG A 63 -0.18 14.82 5.61
C ARG A 63 0.55 13.50 5.78
N GLU A 64 0.26 12.79 6.86
CA GLU A 64 0.83 11.47 7.08
C GLU A 64 0.39 10.50 5.99
N LEU A 65 -0.89 10.56 5.60
CA LEU A 65 -1.41 9.74 4.52
C LEU A 65 -0.67 10.03 3.21
N ALA A 66 -0.49 11.29 2.87
CA ALA A 66 0.22 11.67 1.65
C ALA A 66 1.66 11.15 1.65
N SER A 67 2.33 11.25 2.80
CA SER A 67 3.70 10.76 2.95
C SER A 67 3.77 9.24 2.74
N LEU A 68 2.83 8.51 3.33
CA LEU A 68 2.78 7.05 3.18
C LEU A 68 2.43 6.63 1.75
N GLN A 69 1.53 7.35 1.10
CA GLN A 69 1.18 7.08 -0.29
C GLN A 69 2.38 7.29 -1.21
N ASN A 70 3.17 8.32 -0.95
CA ASN A 70 4.38 8.58 -1.72
C ASN A 70 5.41 7.48 -1.51
N GLU A 71 5.58 7.05 -0.27
CA GLU A 71 6.49 5.96 0.08
C GLU A 71 6.07 4.66 -0.59
N ALA A 72 4.76 4.36 -0.57
CA ALA A 72 4.22 3.19 -1.24
C ALA A 72 4.47 3.25 -2.76
N PHE A 73 4.30 4.43 -3.34
CA PHE A 73 4.57 4.61 -4.77
C PHE A 73 6.02 4.30 -5.11
N GLU A 74 6.96 4.82 -4.33
CA GLU A 74 8.37 4.59 -4.58
C GLU A 74 8.74 3.11 -4.47
N ILE A 75 8.24 2.43 -3.45
CA ILE A 75 8.49 0.99 -3.29
C ILE A 75 7.89 0.22 -4.46
N ASN A 76 6.69 0.59 -4.86
CA ASN A 76 6.01 -0.07 -5.98
C ASN A 76 6.80 0.10 -7.29
N GLU A 77 7.34 1.29 -7.51
CA GLU A 77 8.21 1.53 -8.68
C GLU A 77 9.43 0.64 -8.65
N ASP A 78 10.07 0.51 -7.48
CA ASP A 78 11.22 -0.37 -7.31
C ASP A 78 10.86 -1.83 -7.61
N ILE A 79 9.69 -2.26 -7.14
CA ILE A 79 9.21 -3.62 -7.40
C ILE A 79 9.03 -3.84 -8.91
N TYR A 80 8.41 -2.90 -9.61
CA TYR A 80 8.22 -3.03 -11.05
C TYR A 80 9.54 -3.04 -11.81
N GLN A 81 10.53 -2.28 -11.37
CA GLN A 81 11.85 -2.31 -11.97
C GLN A 81 12.49 -3.70 -11.84
N ILE A 82 12.32 -4.32 -10.66
CA ILE A 82 12.82 -5.68 -10.45
C ILE A 82 12.07 -6.67 -11.36
N LEU A 83 10.74 -6.53 -11.45
CA LEU A 83 9.94 -7.40 -12.30
C LEU A 83 10.34 -7.30 -13.77
N ASP A 84 10.72 -6.11 -14.21
CA ASP A 84 11.13 -5.92 -15.60
C ASP A 84 12.43 -6.64 -15.95
N THR A 85 13.19 -7.08 -14.95
CA THR A 85 14.39 -7.87 -15.19
C THR A 85 14.07 -9.34 -15.49
N ILE A 86 12.84 -9.77 -15.23
CA ILE A 86 12.41 -11.15 -15.48
C ILE A 86 12.14 -11.30 -16.97
N LYS A 87 12.89 -12.18 -17.62
CA LYS A 87 12.80 -12.34 -19.08
C LYS A 87 11.69 -13.28 -19.53
N ASP A 88 11.37 -14.30 -18.74
CA ASP A 88 10.32 -15.24 -19.08
C ASP A 88 8.94 -14.62 -18.82
N PRO A 89 8.09 -14.47 -19.84
CA PRO A 89 6.79 -13.86 -19.65
C PRO A 89 5.89 -14.59 -18.63
N LYS A 90 5.99 -15.93 -18.60
CA LYS A 90 5.17 -16.72 -17.67
C LYS A 90 5.61 -16.48 -16.22
N ALA A 91 6.93 -16.49 -15.99
CA ALA A 91 7.48 -16.22 -14.68
C ALA A 91 7.12 -14.81 -14.22
N LYS A 92 7.26 -13.84 -15.10
CA LYS A 92 6.90 -12.45 -14.79
C LYS A 92 5.44 -12.33 -14.42
N TRP A 93 4.54 -12.98 -15.15
CA TRP A 93 3.12 -12.96 -14.88
C TRP A 93 2.78 -13.56 -13.51
N ILE A 94 3.34 -14.73 -13.22
CA ILE A 94 3.10 -15.41 -11.95
C ILE A 94 3.57 -14.58 -10.77
N VAL A 95 4.79 -14.03 -10.84
CA VAL A 95 5.33 -13.20 -9.77
C VAL A 95 4.49 -11.95 -9.59
N THR A 96 4.10 -11.31 -10.69
CA THR A 96 3.27 -10.11 -10.65
C THR A 96 1.93 -10.38 -9.96
N GLN A 97 1.27 -11.50 -10.29
CA GLN A 97 -0.01 -11.84 -9.67
C GLN A 97 0.13 -12.11 -8.19
N LYS A 98 1.21 -12.77 -7.79
CA LYS A 98 1.45 -13.03 -6.36
C LYS A 98 1.73 -11.75 -5.59
N ILE A 99 2.44 -10.82 -6.17
CA ILE A 99 2.70 -9.53 -5.54
C ILE A 99 1.40 -8.76 -5.32
N LYS A 100 0.45 -8.91 -6.25
CA LYS A 100 -0.85 -8.25 -6.11
C LYS A 100 -1.76 -8.92 -5.10
N GLY A 101 -1.28 -9.98 -4.44
CA GLY A 101 -2.03 -10.64 -3.38
C GLY A 101 -2.98 -11.73 -3.82
N LYS A 102 -2.92 -12.15 -5.07
CA LYS A 102 -3.79 -13.22 -5.53
C LYS A 102 -3.36 -14.57 -4.99
N VAL A 103 -4.33 -15.40 -4.63
CA VAL A 103 -4.05 -16.76 -4.20
C VAL A 103 -3.79 -17.62 -5.44
N TRP A 104 -3.10 -18.74 -5.23
CA TRP A 104 -2.71 -19.61 -6.35
C TRP A 104 -3.88 -20.04 -7.21
N GLN A 105 -5.04 -20.30 -6.60
CA GLN A 105 -6.22 -20.75 -7.33
C GLN A 105 -6.78 -19.68 -8.27
N GLU A 106 -6.46 -18.41 -8.02
CA GLU A 106 -6.95 -17.31 -8.85
C GLU A 106 -6.01 -16.97 -10.00
N ILE A 107 -4.81 -17.53 -10.01
CA ILE A 107 -3.83 -17.22 -11.05
C ILE A 107 -4.01 -18.18 -12.21
N GLU A 108 -4.25 -17.62 -13.40
CA GLU A 108 -4.35 -18.42 -14.60
C GLU A 108 -3.10 -18.20 -15.44
N CYS A 109 -2.45 -19.27 -15.83
CA CYS A 109 -1.24 -19.19 -16.64
C CYS A 109 -1.14 -20.41 -17.54
N ASN A 110 -1.61 -20.30 -18.77
CA ASN A 110 -1.44 -21.33 -19.81
C ASN A 110 -1.68 -22.77 -19.35
N ASN A 111 -2.73 -22.97 -18.57
CA ASN A 111 -3.10 -24.29 -18.06
C ASN A 111 -2.04 -24.96 -17.18
N LEU A 112 -1.17 -24.19 -16.58
CA LEU A 112 -0.20 -24.74 -15.65
C LEU A 112 -0.86 -25.13 -14.33
N SER A 113 -0.40 -26.23 -13.75
CA SER A 113 -0.89 -26.64 -12.44
C SER A 113 -0.37 -25.68 -11.36
N ILE A 114 -1.05 -25.68 -10.23
CA ILE A 114 -0.61 -24.85 -9.08
C ILE A 114 0.78 -25.25 -8.64
N SER A 115 1.09 -26.54 -8.60
CA SER A 115 2.43 -27.00 -8.23
C SER A 115 3.50 -26.47 -9.16
N HIS A 116 3.22 -26.45 -10.45
CA HIS A 116 4.16 -25.94 -11.44
C HIS A 116 4.35 -24.43 -11.30
N MET A 117 3.25 -23.71 -11.07
CA MET A 117 3.34 -22.26 -10.87
C MET A 117 4.17 -21.92 -9.61
N LYS A 118 3.96 -22.67 -8.52
CA LYS A 118 4.74 -22.48 -7.30
C LYS A 118 6.23 -22.73 -7.54
N HIS A 119 6.53 -23.73 -8.32
CA HIS A 119 7.92 -24.06 -8.67
C HIS A 119 8.58 -22.93 -9.47
N ILE A 120 7.88 -22.43 -10.49
CA ILE A 120 8.35 -21.30 -11.29
C ILE A 120 8.55 -20.07 -10.42
N TYR A 121 7.61 -19.79 -9.56
CA TYR A 121 7.70 -18.66 -8.63
C TYR A 121 8.95 -18.76 -7.76
N LYS A 122 9.13 -19.90 -7.13
CA LYS A 122 10.28 -20.12 -6.25
C LYS A 122 11.60 -19.97 -7.01
N GLN A 123 11.71 -20.58 -8.17
CA GLN A 123 12.92 -20.47 -8.99
C GLN A 123 13.20 -19.03 -9.38
N THR A 124 12.17 -18.28 -9.75
CA THR A 124 12.32 -16.90 -10.16
C THR A 124 12.77 -16.02 -9.00
N ILE A 125 12.17 -16.19 -7.83
CA ILE A 125 12.55 -15.44 -6.64
C ILE A 125 13.98 -15.76 -6.23
N ASP A 126 14.36 -17.02 -6.26
CA ASP A 126 15.73 -17.44 -5.92
C ASP A 126 16.74 -16.84 -6.89
N ALA A 127 16.42 -16.81 -8.17
CA ALA A 127 17.29 -16.22 -9.18
C ALA A 127 17.46 -14.72 -8.97
N LEU A 128 16.38 -14.02 -8.64
CA LEU A 128 16.45 -12.59 -8.37
C LEU A 128 17.30 -12.29 -7.14
N ASN A 129 17.15 -13.10 -6.09
CA ASN A 129 17.95 -12.95 -4.88
C ASN A 129 19.42 -13.28 -5.14
N GLY A 130 19.67 -14.30 -5.95
CA GLY A 130 21.02 -14.69 -6.30
C GLY A 130 21.76 -13.62 -7.11
N GLU A 131 21.08 -13.03 -8.06
CA GLU A 131 21.65 -11.93 -8.85
C GLU A 131 22.01 -10.73 -7.96
N LYS A 132 21.20 -10.49 -6.95
CA LYS A 132 21.43 -9.36 -6.06
C LYS A 132 22.60 -9.59 -5.12
N ASN A 133 22.88 -10.85 -4.81
CA ASN A 133 23.93 -11.19 -3.88
C ASN A 133 25.27 -11.50 -4.58
N ALA A 134 25.27 -11.50 -5.89
CA ALA A 134 26.47 -11.78 -6.65
C ALA A 134 27.37 -10.50 -6.86
#